data_ffe6c5ab3fa2be465163f712a9e4fbce
#
_entry.id   ffe6c5ab3fa2be465163f712a9e4fbce
#
_cell.length_a   1.000
_cell.length_b   1.000
_cell.length_c   1.000
_cell.angle_alpha   90.00
_cell.angle_beta   90.00
_cell.angle_gamma   90.00
#
_symmetry.space_group_name_H-M   'P 1'
#
loop_
_entity.id
_entity.type
_entity.pdbx_description
1 polymer ?
#
loop_
_entity_poly.entity_id
_entity_poly.type
_entity_poly.pdbx_seq_one_letter_code
_entity_poly.pdbx_strand_id
1 'polypeptide(L)'
;PVGTWRPNAFSRADDISPSVHRARADFFLADALGHGTHACNYLAAVDMAMDPVDGYAGFGYAEGYGDFHLAPDLATLRACSWREKTALVQCDVRDGATGAPVAVAPRSVLRSQLDAVDAAGLGGANVASELEYFIYADSYKAAHAKGHVNLEPIGQYVEDYHLLQGARTEFYHRRVRRALKAAGMVVETSKGEAAKGQHELNVREAVSVTLDVVTDMAYAWEAINDYTPLMRSRIEKEPLLAPRS
;
A
#
# COMPACT_ATOMS: atom_id res chain seq x y z
N PRO A 1 -3.70 -11.70 2.96
CA PRO A 1 -3.87 -10.65 1.98
C PRO A 1 -4.02 -9.34 2.75
N VAL A 2 -2.99 -8.53 2.71
CA VAL A 2 -3.05 -7.20 3.30
C VAL A 2 -3.78 -6.36 2.27
N GLY A 3 -5.09 -6.20 2.44
CA GLY A 3 -5.81 -5.19 1.70
C GLY A 3 -5.22 -3.84 2.05
N THR A 4 -4.68 -3.13 1.06
CA THR A 4 -4.27 -1.74 1.22
C THR A 4 -5.53 -0.93 1.41
N TRP A 5 -5.93 -0.78 2.67
CA TRP A 5 -7.09 0.01 3.04
C TRP A 5 -6.74 1.48 2.81
N ARG A 6 -7.40 2.11 1.85
CA ARG A 6 -7.37 3.56 1.68
C ARG A 6 -8.49 4.13 2.53
N PRO A 7 -8.23 4.94 3.54
CA PRO A 7 -9.28 5.80 4.03
C PRO A 7 -9.63 6.78 2.90
N ASN A 8 -10.71 6.48 2.15
CA ASN A 8 -11.27 7.38 1.13
C ASN A 8 -11.86 8.66 1.75
N ALA A 9 -11.55 8.97 2.99
CA ALA A 9 -12.08 10.10 3.71
C ALA A 9 -11.42 11.43 3.39
N PHE A 10 -10.35 11.45 2.59
CA PHE A 10 -9.76 12.70 2.15
C PHE A 10 -10.34 13.10 0.81
N SER A 11 -11.50 13.77 0.84
CA SER A 11 -12.05 14.46 -0.31
C SER A 11 -10.98 15.34 -0.95
N ARG A 12 -10.85 15.27 -2.28
CA ARG A 12 -10.02 16.17 -3.06
C ARG A 12 -10.30 17.61 -2.63
N ALA A 13 -9.25 18.31 -2.23
CA ALA A 13 -9.33 19.73 -1.89
C ALA A 13 -9.62 20.64 -3.12
N ASP A 14 -9.95 20.05 -4.27
CA ASP A 14 -10.02 20.74 -5.55
C ASP A 14 -11.36 21.44 -5.83
N ASP A 15 -12.42 21.12 -5.06
CA ASP A 15 -13.79 21.55 -5.39
C ASP A 15 -14.33 22.74 -4.60
N ILE A 16 -13.54 23.41 -3.78
CA ILE A 16 -14.00 24.53 -2.96
C ILE A 16 -13.05 25.73 -3.04
N SER A 17 -13.57 26.97 -2.99
CA SER A 17 -12.83 28.23 -3.07
C SER A 17 -11.58 28.32 -2.17
N PRO A 18 -10.44 28.86 -2.63
CA PRO A 18 -9.16 28.80 -1.91
C PRO A 18 -9.18 29.32 -0.47
N SER A 19 -10.04 30.29 -0.15
CA SER A 19 -10.14 30.88 1.20
C SER A 19 -10.92 30.04 2.20
N VAL A 20 -11.93 29.28 1.72
CA VAL A 20 -12.73 28.38 2.56
C VAL A 20 -12.02 27.03 2.73
N HIS A 21 -11.23 26.65 1.74
CA HIS A 21 -10.46 25.42 1.74
C HIS A 21 -9.37 25.38 2.79
N ARG A 22 -8.62 26.46 2.95
CA ARG A 22 -7.50 26.50 3.87
C ARG A 22 -7.99 26.27 5.32
N ALA A 23 -9.06 26.95 5.73
CA ALA A 23 -9.61 26.80 7.06
C ALA A 23 -10.25 25.41 7.31
N ARG A 24 -10.95 24.85 6.30
CA ARG A 24 -11.54 23.51 6.43
C ARG A 24 -10.51 22.39 6.34
N ALA A 25 -9.53 22.51 5.45
CA ALA A 25 -8.45 21.53 5.33
C ALA A 25 -7.60 21.52 6.62
N ASP A 26 -7.25 22.68 7.15
CA ASP A 26 -6.47 22.79 8.38
C ASP A 26 -7.26 22.26 9.60
N PHE A 27 -8.56 22.54 9.68
CA PHE A 27 -9.42 22.02 10.75
C PHE A 27 -9.58 20.50 10.64
N PHE A 28 -9.91 19.98 9.47
CA PHE A 28 -10.10 18.54 9.27
C PHE A 28 -8.80 17.76 9.47
N LEU A 29 -7.68 18.29 8.97
CA LEU A 29 -6.37 17.65 9.16
C LEU A 29 -5.95 17.67 10.62
N ALA A 30 -6.12 18.77 11.31
CA ALA A 30 -5.81 18.87 12.75
C ALA A 30 -6.69 17.94 13.58
N ASP A 31 -7.98 17.86 13.28
CA ASP A 31 -8.92 16.98 13.95
C ASP A 31 -8.60 15.50 13.67
N ALA A 32 -8.43 15.12 12.40
CA ALA A 32 -8.10 13.76 12.02
C ALA A 32 -6.74 13.29 12.59
N LEU A 33 -5.73 14.16 12.61
CA LEU A 33 -4.42 13.82 13.19
C LEU A 33 -4.43 13.87 14.73
N GLY A 34 -5.28 14.69 15.34
CA GLY A 34 -5.39 14.82 16.79
C GLY A 34 -6.32 13.80 17.44
N HIS A 35 -7.45 13.51 16.81
CA HIS A 35 -8.50 12.66 17.37
C HIS A 35 -8.72 11.37 16.63
N GLY A 36 -8.12 11.21 15.43
CA GLY A 36 -8.34 10.06 14.56
C GLY A 36 -9.62 10.17 13.72
N THR A 37 -10.00 9.06 13.13
CA THR A 37 -11.21 8.95 12.29
C THR A 37 -11.89 7.61 12.53
N HIS A 38 -13.02 7.37 11.88
CA HIS A 38 -13.78 6.15 12.04
C HIS A 38 -13.82 5.34 10.74
N ALA A 39 -13.97 4.03 10.89
CA ALA A 39 -14.20 3.11 9.80
C ALA A 39 -15.16 2.01 10.25
N CYS A 40 -16.02 1.55 9.36
CA CYS A 40 -16.94 0.47 9.70
C CYS A 40 -16.17 -0.83 9.98
N ASN A 41 -16.60 -1.56 10.99
CA ASN A 41 -15.90 -2.75 11.47
C ASN A 41 -15.99 -3.97 10.54
N TYR A 42 -16.91 -3.98 9.55
CA TYR A 42 -16.95 -5.05 8.54
C TYR A 42 -15.62 -5.17 7.77
N LEU A 43 -14.85 -4.08 7.70
CA LEU A 43 -13.54 -4.05 7.04
C LEU A 43 -12.50 -5.01 7.66
N ALA A 44 -12.77 -5.53 8.85
CA ALA A 44 -11.92 -6.57 9.44
C ALA A 44 -12.04 -7.93 8.75
N ALA A 45 -13.14 -8.17 8.03
CA ALA A 45 -13.45 -9.45 7.41
C ALA A 45 -14.09 -9.23 6.03
N VAL A 46 -13.28 -8.83 5.05
CA VAL A 46 -13.68 -8.67 3.65
C VAL A 46 -12.81 -9.52 2.73
N ASP A 47 -13.39 -9.94 1.62
CA ASP A 47 -12.65 -10.59 0.55
C ASP A 47 -11.91 -9.58 -0.36
N MET A 48 -11.32 -10.06 -1.45
CA MET A 48 -10.59 -9.22 -2.42
C MET A 48 -11.51 -8.30 -3.24
N ALA A 49 -12.80 -8.57 -3.30
CA ALA A 49 -13.81 -7.71 -3.91
C ALA A 49 -14.37 -6.67 -2.92
N MET A 50 -13.92 -6.70 -1.68
CA MET A 50 -14.42 -5.91 -0.54
C MET A 50 -15.81 -6.33 -0.08
N ASP A 51 -16.25 -7.52 -0.43
CA ASP A 51 -17.50 -8.09 0.10
C ASP A 51 -17.26 -8.65 1.51
N PRO A 52 -18.15 -8.35 2.47
CA PRO A 52 -18.03 -8.90 3.83
C PRO A 52 -18.07 -10.44 3.83
N VAL A 53 -17.17 -11.04 4.59
CA VAL A 53 -17.08 -12.49 4.75
C VAL A 53 -17.72 -12.88 6.07
N ASP A 54 -18.74 -13.73 6.03
CA ASP A 54 -19.44 -14.22 7.21
C ASP A 54 -18.62 -15.21 8.03
N GLY A 55 -18.97 -15.33 9.30
CA GLY A 55 -18.37 -16.32 10.22
C GLY A 55 -17.21 -15.80 11.07
N TYR A 56 -16.88 -14.54 10.97
CA TYR A 56 -15.91 -13.88 11.85
C TYR A 56 -16.64 -13.23 13.03
N ALA A 57 -16.47 -13.77 14.23
CA ALA A 57 -17.13 -13.27 15.44
C ALA A 57 -16.85 -11.78 15.69
N GLY A 58 -17.90 -11.01 15.89
CA GLY A 58 -17.83 -9.59 16.21
C GLY A 58 -17.76 -8.63 15.03
N PHE A 59 -17.72 -9.13 13.79
CA PHE A 59 -17.56 -8.29 12.58
C PHE A 59 -18.56 -8.64 11.47
N GLY A 60 -19.53 -9.49 11.75
CA GLY A 60 -20.52 -9.94 10.78
C GLY A 60 -21.80 -9.12 10.76
N TYR A 61 -22.63 -9.37 9.76
CA TYR A 61 -23.95 -8.78 9.64
C TYR A 61 -24.88 -9.14 10.81
N ALA A 62 -24.73 -10.34 11.37
CA ALA A 62 -25.56 -10.85 12.46
C ALA A 62 -25.37 -10.09 13.78
N GLU A 63 -24.16 -9.59 14.02
CA GLU A 63 -23.81 -8.80 15.22
C GLU A 63 -24.14 -7.30 15.05
N GLY A 64 -24.52 -6.89 13.84
CA GLY A 64 -24.65 -5.51 13.45
C GLY A 64 -23.31 -4.84 13.20
N TYR A 65 -23.29 -3.87 12.32
CA TYR A 65 -22.07 -3.10 12.03
C TYR A 65 -21.87 -2.02 13.09
N GLY A 66 -20.65 -1.92 13.58
CA GLY A 66 -20.16 -0.84 14.42
C GLY A 66 -19.00 -0.12 13.74
N ASP A 67 -18.40 0.80 14.47
CA ASP A 67 -17.25 1.56 13.99
C ASP A 67 -15.97 1.13 14.71
N PHE A 68 -14.88 1.08 13.94
CA PHE A 68 -13.53 1.18 14.47
C PHE A 68 -13.15 2.65 14.63
N HIS A 69 -12.41 2.95 15.67
CA HIS A 69 -11.65 4.18 15.77
C HIS A 69 -10.24 3.96 15.19
N LEU A 70 -9.86 4.77 14.22
CA LEU A 70 -8.54 4.76 13.59
C LEU A 70 -7.68 5.83 14.26
N ALA A 71 -6.80 5.41 15.16
CA ALA A 71 -5.89 6.30 15.89
C ALA A 71 -4.59 6.47 15.08
N PRO A 72 -4.28 7.69 14.57
CA PRO A 72 -3.11 7.89 13.71
C PRO A 72 -1.80 7.77 14.49
N ASP A 73 -0.86 7.04 13.95
CA ASP A 73 0.51 6.98 14.43
C ASP A 73 1.33 8.05 13.69
N LEU A 74 1.50 9.20 14.32
CA LEU A 74 2.14 10.35 13.69
C LEU A 74 3.64 10.13 13.37
N ALA A 75 4.29 9.15 13.97
CA ALA A 75 5.64 8.77 13.61
C ALA A 75 5.72 8.23 12.17
N THR A 76 4.60 7.70 11.67
CA THR A 76 4.49 7.15 10.31
C THR A 76 4.05 8.18 9.27
N LEU A 77 3.76 9.43 9.66
CA LEU A 77 3.27 10.47 8.74
C LEU A 77 4.34 10.82 7.71
N ARG A 78 4.02 10.64 6.43
CA ARG A 78 4.92 10.95 5.31
C ARG A 78 4.19 11.68 4.20
N ALA A 79 4.89 12.57 3.51
CA ALA A 79 4.39 13.17 2.27
C ALA A 79 4.27 12.10 1.18
N CYS A 80 3.09 12.02 0.56
CA CYS A 80 2.87 11.16 -0.60
C CYS A 80 3.41 11.85 -1.85
N SER A 81 4.70 11.64 -2.16
CA SER A 81 5.40 12.37 -3.24
C SER A 81 4.88 12.07 -4.64
N TRP A 82 4.09 11.03 -4.81
CA TRP A 82 3.47 10.61 -6.09
C TRP A 82 2.03 11.10 -6.25
N ARG A 83 1.48 11.80 -5.26
CA ARG A 83 0.18 12.46 -5.31
C ARG A 83 0.28 13.88 -4.79
N GLU A 84 -0.32 14.81 -5.52
CA GLU A 84 -0.36 16.20 -5.09
C GLU A 84 -1.15 16.36 -3.79
N LYS A 85 -0.66 17.24 -2.91
CA LYS A 85 -1.36 17.64 -1.67
C LYS A 85 -1.84 16.48 -0.80
N THR A 86 -1.12 15.38 -0.82
CA THR A 86 -1.48 14.16 -0.08
C THR A 86 -0.38 13.80 0.92
N ALA A 87 -0.79 13.38 2.10
CA ALA A 87 0.06 12.72 3.07
C ALA A 87 -0.55 11.37 3.45
N LEU A 88 0.29 10.43 3.84
CA LEU A 88 -0.09 9.12 4.33
C LEU A 88 0.26 9.01 5.81
N VAL A 89 -0.59 8.36 6.57
CA VAL A 89 -0.37 8.01 7.97
C VAL A 89 -0.96 6.65 8.26
N GLN A 90 -0.22 5.81 8.98
CA GLN A 90 -0.75 4.54 9.47
C GLN A 90 -1.57 4.79 10.74
N CYS A 91 -2.63 4.01 10.91
CA CYS A 91 -3.47 4.12 12.10
C CYS A 91 -3.51 2.79 12.86
N ASP A 92 -3.48 2.87 14.17
CA ASP A 92 -3.85 1.75 15.02
C ASP A 92 -5.37 1.62 15.04
N VAL A 93 -5.86 0.39 14.89
CA VAL A 93 -7.30 0.11 14.89
C VAL A 93 -7.76 -0.18 16.32
N ARG A 94 -8.73 0.58 16.79
CA ARG A 94 -9.32 0.44 18.10
C ARG A 94 -10.82 0.18 17.99
N ASP A 95 -11.37 -0.54 18.93
CA ASP A 95 -12.81 -0.68 19.08
C ASP A 95 -13.45 0.69 19.37
N GLY A 96 -14.46 1.06 18.60
CA GLY A 96 -15.06 2.38 18.67
C GLY A 96 -15.81 2.66 19.97
N ALA A 97 -16.30 1.63 20.65
CA ALA A 97 -17.04 1.78 21.90
C ALA A 97 -16.13 1.76 23.13
N THR A 98 -15.13 0.89 23.16
CA THR A 98 -14.28 0.66 24.32
C THR A 98 -12.92 1.36 24.22
N GLY A 99 -12.48 1.73 23.02
CA GLY A 99 -11.15 2.26 22.75
C GLY A 99 -10.03 1.22 22.84
N ALA A 100 -10.36 -0.06 23.09
CA ALA A 100 -9.38 -1.12 23.18
C ALA A 100 -8.77 -1.44 21.81
N PRO A 101 -7.48 -1.85 21.73
CA PRO A 101 -6.90 -2.32 20.48
C PRO A 101 -7.68 -3.50 19.92
N VAL A 102 -7.93 -3.51 18.62
CA VAL A 102 -8.52 -4.66 17.93
C VAL A 102 -7.43 -5.72 17.73
N ALA A 103 -7.52 -6.83 18.44
CA ALA A 103 -6.46 -7.83 18.54
C ALA A 103 -6.08 -8.46 17.18
N VAL A 104 -7.04 -8.58 16.26
CA VAL A 104 -6.82 -9.16 14.91
C VAL A 104 -6.28 -8.15 13.90
N ALA A 105 -6.21 -6.88 14.25
CA ALA A 105 -5.64 -5.86 13.36
C ALA A 105 -4.14 -6.13 13.15
N PRO A 106 -3.61 -6.06 11.90
CA PRO A 106 -2.22 -6.42 11.62
C PRO A 106 -1.19 -5.69 12.48
N ARG A 107 -1.38 -4.40 12.74
CA ARG A 107 -0.49 -3.62 13.61
C ARG A 107 -0.58 -4.04 15.08
N SER A 108 -1.75 -4.47 15.56
CA SER A 108 -1.90 -5.00 16.91
C SER A 108 -1.19 -6.35 17.07
N VAL A 109 -1.30 -7.22 16.05
CA VAL A 109 -0.56 -8.49 16.02
C VAL A 109 0.94 -8.25 16.04
N LEU A 110 1.46 -7.36 15.20
CA LEU A 110 2.88 -7.02 15.18
C LEU A 110 3.33 -6.46 16.54
N ARG A 111 2.59 -5.53 17.14
CA ARG A 111 2.92 -4.96 18.44
C ARG A 111 3.03 -6.04 19.53
N SER A 112 2.09 -6.98 19.56
CA SER A 112 2.14 -8.08 20.53
C SER A 112 3.38 -8.98 20.36
N GLN A 113 3.87 -9.15 19.13
CA GLN A 113 5.09 -9.90 18.87
C GLN A 113 6.34 -9.11 19.27
N LEU A 114 6.37 -7.80 19.03
CA LEU A 114 7.46 -6.95 19.51
C LEU A 114 7.56 -6.93 21.04
N ASP A 115 6.42 -6.85 21.72
CA ASP A 115 6.35 -6.94 23.19
C ASP A 115 6.87 -8.30 23.69
N ALA A 116 6.56 -9.39 22.98
CA ALA A 116 7.07 -10.73 23.31
C ALA A 116 8.58 -10.86 23.10
N VAL A 117 9.13 -10.26 22.04
CA VAL A 117 10.58 -10.21 21.77
C VAL A 117 11.30 -9.42 22.86
N ASP A 118 10.74 -8.29 23.27
CA ASP A 118 11.28 -7.47 24.37
C ASP A 118 11.23 -8.22 25.69
N ALA A 119 10.12 -8.87 26.01
CA ALA A 119 9.98 -9.68 27.24
C ALA A 119 10.95 -10.86 27.29
N ALA A 120 11.32 -11.40 26.14
CA ALA A 120 12.32 -12.46 26.02
C ALA A 120 13.78 -11.94 26.13
N GLY A 121 14.00 -10.64 26.21
CA GLY A 121 15.32 -10.02 26.28
C GLY A 121 16.16 -10.15 24.98
N LEU A 122 15.50 -10.34 23.84
CA LEU A 122 16.17 -10.54 22.55
C LEU A 122 16.60 -9.22 21.89
N GLY A 123 16.15 -8.08 22.41
CA GLY A 123 16.62 -6.76 21.99
C GLY A 123 16.15 -6.28 20.62
N GLY A 124 15.31 -7.05 19.93
CA GLY A 124 14.79 -6.73 18.61
C GLY A 124 15.18 -7.74 17.52
N ALA A 125 14.65 -7.53 16.33
CA ALA A 125 14.99 -8.34 15.15
C ALA A 125 15.21 -7.43 13.94
N ASN A 126 16.10 -7.81 13.04
CA ASN A 126 16.24 -7.18 11.73
C ASN A 126 15.43 -7.97 10.73
N VAL A 127 14.64 -7.28 9.94
CA VAL A 127 13.78 -7.86 8.91
C VAL A 127 14.01 -7.11 7.60
N ALA A 128 13.99 -7.81 6.49
CA ALA A 128 13.97 -7.24 5.16
C ALA A 128 12.69 -7.64 4.44
N SER A 129 12.24 -6.80 3.52
CA SER A 129 11.05 -7.07 2.69
C SER A 129 11.41 -7.02 1.23
N GLU A 130 10.99 -8.04 0.52
CA GLU A 130 11.00 -8.12 -0.93
C GLU A 130 9.56 -7.96 -1.41
N LEU A 131 9.30 -6.86 -2.11
CA LEU A 131 7.99 -6.60 -2.69
C LEU A 131 7.97 -7.10 -4.11
N GLU A 132 7.45 -8.31 -4.30
CA GLU A 132 7.32 -8.93 -5.62
C GLU A 132 5.93 -8.66 -6.20
N TYR A 133 5.88 -8.34 -7.48
CA TYR A 133 4.65 -8.01 -8.19
C TYR A 133 4.74 -8.32 -9.67
N PHE A 134 3.58 -8.54 -10.28
CA PHE A 134 3.47 -8.77 -11.72
C PHE A 134 2.93 -7.53 -12.43
N ILE A 135 3.51 -7.22 -13.58
CA ILE A 135 3.00 -6.20 -14.48
C ILE A 135 2.39 -6.88 -15.70
N TYR A 136 1.12 -6.58 -15.95
CA TYR A 136 0.38 -7.07 -17.09
C TYR A 136 0.02 -5.92 -18.04
N ALA A 137 -0.05 -6.22 -19.33
CA ALA A 137 -0.56 -5.31 -20.36
C ALA A 137 -2.08 -5.13 -20.25
N ASP A 138 -2.77 -6.10 -19.65
CA ASP A 138 -4.21 -6.03 -19.40
C ASP A 138 -4.59 -4.89 -18.43
N SER A 139 -5.71 -4.21 -18.73
CA SER A 139 -6.33 -3.33 -17.76
C SER A 139 -7.02 -4.13 -16.65
N TYR A 140 -7.25 -3.56 -15.49
CA TYR A 140 -8.08 -4.19 -14.45
C TYR A 140 -9.47 -4.60 -14.98
N LYS A 141 -10.08 -3.77 -15.83
CA LYS A 141 -11.36 -4.10 -16.47
C LYS A 141 -11.25 -5.30 -17.41
N ALA A 142 -10.17 -5.36 -18.20
CA ALA A 142 -9.93 -6.49 -19.11
C ALA A 142 -9.60 -7.76 -18.32
N ALA A 143 -8.78 -7.66 -17.29
CA ALA A 143 -8.47 -8.78 -16.39
C ALA A 143 -9.72 -9.35 -15.72
N HIS A 144 -10.57 -8.47 -15.19
CA HIS A 144 -11.87 -8.89 -14.61
C HIS A 144 -12.76 -9.58 -15.64
N ALA A 145 -12.88 -9.03 -16.86
CA ALA A 145 -13.66 -9.65 -17.94
C ALA A 145 -13.13 -11.02 -18.36
N LYS A 146 -11.83 -11.27 -18.19
CA LYS A 146 -11.18 -12.58 -18.42
C LYS A 146 -11.27 -13.52 -17.21
N GLY A 147 -11.88 -13.12 -16.11
CA GLY A 147 -11.89 -13.87 -14.86
C GLY A 147 -10.48 -14.02 -14.25
N HIS A 148 -9.60 -13.05 -14.48
CA HIS A 148 -8.20 -13.02 -14.03
C HIS A 148 -7.33 -14.18 -14.54
N VAL A 149 -7.72 -14.80 -15.67
CA VAL A 149 -6.94 -15.86 -16.33
C VAL A 149 -6.43 -15.40 -17.68
N ASN A 150 -5.35 -16.02 -18.18
CA ASN A 150 -4.74 -15.71 -19.46
C ASN A 150 -4.40 -14.22 -19.62
N LEU A 151 -3.89 -13.61 -18.56
CA LEU A 151 -3.42 -12.24 -18.59
C LEU A 151 -2.12 -12.15 -19.39
N GLU A 152 -1.94 -11.07 -20.14
CA GLU A 152 -0.74 -10.84 -20.94
C GLU A 152 0.35 -10.18 -20.08
N PRO A 153 1.47 -10.89 -19.78
CA PRO A 153 2.56 -10.29 -19.04
C PRO A 153 3.27 -9.22 -19.89
N ILE A 154 3.82 -8.19 -19.24
CA ILE A 154 4.54 -7.11 -19.95
C ILE A 154 5.84 -7.59 -20.59
N GLY A 155 6.47 -8.63 -20.04
CA GLY A 155 7.68 -9.27 -20.55
C GLY A 155 7.38 -10.56 -21.28
N GLN A 156 8.15 -10.84 -22.33
CA GLN A 156 8.01 -12.08 -23.12
C GLN A 156 8.89 -13.23 -22.62
N TYR A 157 9.87 -12.91 -21.77
CA TYR A 157 10.84 -13.85 -21.21
C TYR A 157 10.88 -13.71 -19.69
N VAL A 158 11.52 -14.66 -19.03
CA VAL A 158 11.89 -14.54 -17.61
C VAL A 158 12.78 -13.32 -17.48
N GLU A 159 12.52 -12.50 -16.46
CA GLU A 159 13.14 -11.19 -16.29
C GLU A 159 14.30 -11.21 -15.28
N ASP A 160 14.47 -12.31 -14.57
CA ASP A 160 15.46 -12.46 -13.51
C ASP A 160 16.89 -12.21 -14.03
N TYR A 161 17.55 -11.20 -13.42
CA TYR A 161 18.88 -10.71 -13.78
C TYR A 161 19.08 -10.33 -15.26
N HIS A 162 18.00 -10.17 -16.01
CA HIS A 162 18.05 -9.92 -17.46
C HIS A 162 18.06 -8.41 -17.76
N LEU A 163 19.23 -7.84 -18.00
CA LEU A 163 19.41 -6.39 -18.21
C LEU A 163 18.50 -5.82 -19.31
N LEU A 164 18.38 -6.52 -20.44
CA LEU A 164 17.61 -6.03 -21.58
C LEU A 164 16.10 -6.01 -21.28
N GLN A 165 15.58 -7.00 -20.58
CA GLN A 165 14.17 -7.01 -20.15
C GLN A 165 13.92 -5.93 -19.09
N GLY A 166 14.76 -5.85 -18.07
CA GLY A 166 14.64 -4.82 -17.05
C GLY A 166 14.72 -3.40 -17.57
N ALA A 167 15.50 -3.16 -18.65
CA ALA A 167 15.59 -1.85 -19.30
C ALA A 167 14.25 -1.39 -19.90
N ARG A 168 13.37 -2.30 -20.30
CA ARG A 168 12.05 -1.95 -20.85
C ARG A 168 11.12 -1.33 -19.83
N THR A 169 11.22 -1.74 -18.58
CA THR A 169 10.38 -1.30 -17.48
C THR A 169 11.04 -0.23 -16.61
N GLU A 170 12.31 0.14 -16.91
CA GLU A 170 13.10 1.09 -16.10
C GLU A 170 12.42 2.46 -15.95
N PHE A 171 11.70 2.95 -16.96
CA PHE A 171 10.99 4.22 -16.87
C PHE A 171 9.93 4.22 -15.74
N TYR A 172 9.32 3.08 -15.47
CA TYR A 172 8.37 2.86 -14.40
C TYR A 172 9.10 2.72 -13.06
N HIS A 173 10.03 1.78 -12.95
CA HIS A 173 10.79 1.53 -11.72
C HIS A 173 11.54 2.76 -11.24
N ARG A 174 12.08 3.57 -12.17
CA ARG A 174 12.73 4.85 -11.84
C ARG A 174 11.77 5.83 -11.15
N ARG A 175 10.51 5.88 -11.60
CA ARG A 175 9.50 6.74 -10.95
C ARG A 175 9.17 6.26 -9.56
N VAL A 176 8.95 4.95 -9.41
CA VAL A 176 8.69 4.34 -8.11
C VAL A 176 9.85 4.63 -7.15
N ARG A 177 11.10 4.29 -7.54
CA ARG A 177 12.29 4.55 -6.69
C ARG A 177 12.43 6.02 -6.29
N ARG A 178 12.21 6.95 -7.22
CA ARG A 178 12.28 8.39 -6.94
C ARG A 178 11.19 8.85 -5.99
N ALA A 179 9.98 8.34 -6.16
CA ALA A 179 8.85 8.67 -5.31
C ALA A 179 9.08 8.18 -3.87
N LEU A 180 9.53 6.94 -3.70
CA LEU A 180 9.85 6.37 -2.40
C LEU A 180 10.98 7.15 -1.71
N LYS A 181 12.05 7.46 -2.44
CA LYS A 181 13.13 8.30 -1.92
C LYS A 181 12.65 9.68 -1.49
N ALA A 182 11.76 10.32 -2.25
CA ALA A 182 11.21 11.62 -1.91
C ALA A 182 10.25 11.55 -0.70
N ALA A 183 9.66 10.39 -0.43
CA ALA A 183 8.88 10.11 0.77
C ALA A 183 9.73 9.68 1.98
N GLY A 184 11.08 9.72 1.86
CA GLY A 184 12.01 9.43 2.95
C GLY A 184 12.38 7.94 3.09
N MET A 185 11.98 7.09 2.14
CA MET A 185 12.29 5.66 2.17
C MET A 185 13.61 5.36 1.43
N VAL A 186 14.31 4.34 1.88
CA VAL A 186 15.55 3.87 1.24
C VAL A 186 15.25 2.64 0.41
N VAL A 187 15.22 2.81 -0.92
CA VAL A 187 15.13 1.67 -1.84
C VAL A 187 16.53 1.10 -2.03
N GLU A 188 16.69 -0.18 -1.79
CA GLU A 188 17.96 -0.89 -1.91
C GLU A 188 18.18 -1.35 -3.34
N THR A 189 17.23 -2.10 -3.89
CA THR A 189 17.28 -2.61 -5.26
C THR A 189 15.90 -2.60 -5.91
N SER A 190 15.88 -2.71 -7.22
CA SER A 190 14.70 -3.14 -8.00
C SER A 190 15.19 -3.92 -9.22
N LYS A 191 14.62 -5.08 -9.47
CA LYS A 191 15.02 -6.00 -10.55
C LYS A 191 13.82 -6.74 -11.14
N GLY A 192 14.05 -7.46 -12.22
CA GLY A 192 13.13 -8.49 -12.71
C GLY A 192 13.23 -9.75 -11.86
N GLU A 193 12.20 -10.58 -11.90
CA GLU A 193 12.06 -11.83 -11.16
C GLU A 193 11.85 -13.06 -12.05
N ALA A 194 11.73 -14.24 -11.41
CA ALA A 194 11.81 -15.56 -12.05
C ALA A 194 10.61 -15.93 -12.95
N ALA A 195 9.68 -15.00 -13.19
CA ALA A 195 8.56 -15.22 -14.10
C ALA A 195 8.40 -14.04 -15.07
N LYS A 196 7.64 -14.28 -16.16
CA LYS A 196 7.34 -13.24 -17.15
C LYS A 196 6.54 -12.11 -16.54
N GLY A 197 7.05 -10.89 -16.62
CA GLY A 197 6.41 -9.70 -16.06
C GLY A 197 6.50 -9.58 -14.54
N GLN A 198 7.22 -10.47 -13.88
CA GLN A 198 7.46 -10.39 -12.44
C GLN A 198 8.65 -9.48 -12.14
N HIS A 199 8.47 -8.61 -11.16
CA HIS A 199 9.47 -7.64 -10.72
C HIS A 199 9.50 -7.60 -9.20
N GLU A 200 10.62 -7.12 -8.67
CA GLU A 200 10.89 -6.99 -7.27
C GLU A 200 11.38 -5.59 -6.91
N LEU A 201 11.01 -5.13 -5.74
CA LEU A 201 11.51 -3.92 -5.13
C LEU A 201 11.85 -4.19 -3.66
N ASN A 202 13.11 -3.95 -3.30
CA ASN A 202 13.60 -4.12 -1.93
C ASN A 202 13.70 -2.76 -1.26
N VAL A 203 13.04 -2.63 -0.13
CA VAL A 203 13.15 -1.46 0.73
C VAL A 203 14.08 -1.81 1.89
N ARG A 204 15.10 -0.98 2.10
CA ARG A 204 16.00 -1.14 3.25
C ARG A 204 15.23 -0.87 4.52
N GLU A 205 15.23 -1.83 5.39
CA GLU A 205 14.61 -1.74 6.68
C GLU A 205 15.62 -1.36 7.75
N ALA A 206 15.14 -0.69 8.80
CA ALA A 206 15.99 -0.24 9.89
C ALA A 206 16.56 -1.41 10.71
N VAL A 207 17.57 -1.12 11.50
CA VAL A 207 18.36 -2.06 12.31
C VAL A 207 17.55 -2.83 13.37
N SER A 208 16.22 -2.57 13.49
CA SER A 208 15.33 -3.31 14.38
C SER A 208 13.94 -3.37 13.80
N VAL A 209 13.22 -4.48 14.01
CA VAL A 209 11.80 -4.57 13.65
C VAL A 209 11.05 -3.53 14.47
N THR A 210 10.58 -2.51 13.78
CA THR A 210 9.72 -1.49 14.32
C THR A 210 8.43 -1.46 13.49
N LEU A 211 7.44 -0.74 13.97
CA LEU A 211 6.25 -0.47 13.16
C LEU A 211 6.59 0.31 11.86
N ASP A 212 7.76 0.93 11.80
CA ASP A 212 8.24 1.68 10.63
C ASP A 212 8.46 0.78 9.40
N VAL A 213 8.96 -0.43 9.58
CA VAL A 213 9.16 -1.43 8.53
C VAL A 213 7.85 -1.70 7.78
N VAL A 214 6.78 -2.01 8.52
CA VAL A 214 5.46 -2.24 7.93
C VAL A 214 4.90 -0.99 7.24
N THR A 215 5.25 0.19 7.76
CA THR A 215 4.89 1.47 7.16
C THR A 215 5.56 1.66 5.81
N ASP A 216 6.86 1.44 5.73
CA ASP A 216 7.64 1.58 4.49
C ASP A 216 7.16 0.58 3.41
N MET A 217 6.85 -0.66 3.79
CA MET A 217 6.25 -1.65 2.89
C MET A 217 4.90 -1.18 2.33
N ALA A 218 4.00 -0.70 3.20
CA ALA A 218 2.69 -0.22 2.78
C ALA A 218 2.80 0.96 1.82
N TYR A 219 3.72 1.88 2.07
CA TYR A 219 3.94 3.05 1.21
C TYR A 219 4.62 2.69 -0.11
N ALA A 220 5.54 1.73 -0.10
CA ALA A 220 6.12 1.21 -1.33
C ALA A 220 5.07 0.56 -2.22
N TRP A 221 4.15 -0.23 -1.64
CA TRP A 221 3.01 -0.83 -2.35
C TRP A 221 2.09 0.22 -2.98
N GLU A 222 1.77 1.28 -2.24
CA GLU A 222 0.96 2.38 -2.77
C GLU A 222 1.63 3.07 -3.96
N ALA A 223 2.93 3.36 -3.87
CA ALA A 223 3.68 3.97 -4.98
C ALA A 223 3.74 3.06 -6.21
N ILE A 224 3.95 1.76 -6.03
CA ILE A 224 3.94 0.77 -7.10
C ILE A 224 2.58 0.80 -7.82
N ASN A 225 1.49 0.75 -7.08
CA ASN A 225 0.14 0.73 -7.65
C ASN A 225 -0.21 2.03 -8.37
N ASP A 226 0.17 3.18 -7.83
CA ASP A 226 -0.15 4.48 -8.43
C ASP A 226 0.57 4.71 -9.78
N TYR A 227 1.76 4.15 -9.96
CA TYR A 227 2.47 4.26 -11.23
C TYR A 227 2.08 3.22 -12.27
N THR A 228 1.38 2.17 -11.91
CA THR A 228 0.94 1.11 -12.84
C THR A 228 0.15 1.63 -14.05
N PRO A 229 -0.78 2.61 -13.94
CA PRO A 229 -1.45 3.17 -15.11
C PRO A 229 -0.53 3.86 -16.11
N LEU A 230 0.62 4.40 -15.68
CA LEU A 230 1.60 5.01 -16.57
C LEU A 230 2.26 4.00 -17.50
N MET A 231 2.47 2.77 -17.01
CA MET A 231 2.97 1.67 -17.83
C MET A 231 2.05 1.40 -19.02
N ARG A 232 0.75 1.26 -18.75
CA ARG A 232 -0.25 1.02 -19.81
C ARG A 232 -0.24 2.12 -20.84
N SER A 233 -0.31 3.38 -20.42
CA SER A 233 -0.33 4.53 -21.34
C SER A 233 0.89 4.55 -22.25
N ARG A 234 2.03 4.05 -21.79
CA ARG A 234 3.24 3.97 -22.62
C ARG A 234 3.21 2.79 -23.55
N ILE A 235 2.73 1.62 -23.13
CA ILE A 235 2.60 0.43 -23.95
C ILE A 235 1.64 0.71 -25.13
N GLU A 236 0.53 1.40 -24.86
CA GLU A 236 -0.44 1.79 -25.90
C GLU A 236 0.14 2.78 -26.92
N LYS A 237 1.05 3.65 -26.51
CA LYS A 237 1.64 4.69 -27.37
C LYS A 237 2.92 4.25 -28.07
N GLU A 238 3.68 3.38 -27.45
CA GLU A 238 4.95 2.87 -27.99
C GLU A 238 4.81 1.35 -28.10
N PRO A 239 4.26 0.81 -29.21
CA PRO A 239 4.25 -0.62 -29.42
C PRO A 239 5.69 -1.11 -29.28
N LEU A 240 5.90 -2.04 -28.36
CA LEU A 240 7.20 -2.65 -28.06
C LEU A 240 7.81 -3.06 -29.41
N LEU A 241 8.98 -2.51 -29.70
CA LEU A 241 9.69 -2.82 -30.95
C LEU A 241 9.63 -4.31 -31.20
N ALA A 242 8.91 -4.71 -32.24
CA ALA A 242 8.97 -6.08 -32.73
C ALA A 242 10.44 -6.43 -32.91
N PRO A 243 10.89 -7.63 -32.58
CA PRO A 243 12.25 -8.03 -32.90
C PRO A 243 12.46 -7.76 -34.39
N ARG A 244 13.43 -6.95 -34.73
CA ARG A 244 13.84 -6.77 -36.13
C ARG A 244 14.28 -8.14 -36.61
N SER A 245 13.53 -8.65 -37.58
CA SER A 245 13.86 -9.87 -38.33
C SER A 245 15.27 -9.83 -38.87
#